data_59d3c626707678ec8be1626db30e8bb1
#
_entry.id   59d3c626707678ec8be1626db30e8bb1
#
_cell.length_a   1.000
_cell.length_b   1.000
_cell.length_c   1.000
_cell.angle_alpha   90.00
_cell.angle_beta   90.00
_cell.angle_gamma   90.00
#
_symmetry.space_group_name_H-M   'P 1'
#
loop_
_entity.id
_entity.type
_entity.pdbx_description
1 polymer ?
#
loop_
_entity_poly.entity_id
_entity_poly.type
_entity_poly.pdbx_seq_one_letter_code
_entity_poly.pdbx_strand_id
1 'polypeptide(L)' 'MKRDNELRERRNMAIFNRFNELLVDGVTHEAIYSLLEDEFYISSVTIKQIVLRISRTLSKEK' A
#
# COMPACT_ATOMS: atom_id res chain seq x y z
N MET A 1 -1.53 21.70 -3.60
CA MET A 1 -0.18 21.73 -4.15
C MET A 1 0.20 20.38 -4.70
N LYS A 2 0.76 20.39 -5.89
CA LYS A 2 1.07 19.15 -6.57
C LYS A 2 2.17 18.36 -5.89
N ARG A 3 3.10 19.04 -5.23
CA ARG A 3 4.18 18.35 -4.55
C ARG A 3 3.69 17.37 -3.50
N ASP A 4 2.75 17.84 -2.69
CA ASP A 4 2.24 17.00 -1.62
C ASP A 4 1.57 15.76 -2.19
N ASN A 5 0.85 15.93 -3.29
CA ASN A 5 0.19 14.79 -3.93
C ASN A 5 1.20 13.81 -4.49
N GLU A 6 2.29 14.31 -5.08
CA GLU A 6 3.31 13.45 -5.63
C GLU A 6 4.00 12.62 -4.54
N LEU A 7 4.32 13.27 -3.43
CA LEU A 7 4.96 12.55 -2.33
C LEU A 7 4.04 11.48 -1.76
N ARG A 8 2.77 11.82 -1.63
CA ARG A 8 1.80 10.88 -1.12
C ARG A 8 1.64 9.70 -2.08
N GLU A 9 1.59 9.98 -3.37
CA GLU A 9 1.44 8.93 -4.36
C GLU A 9 2.64 8.00 -4.37
N ARG A 10 3.84 8.55 -4.24
CA ARG A 10 5.05 7.73 -4.18
C ARG A 10 5.02 6.81 -2.97
N ARG A 11 4.63 7.36 -1.82
CA ARG A 11 4.53 6.56 -0.62
C ARG A 11 3.49 5.46 -0.79
N ASN A 12 2.34 5.82 -1.38
CA ASN A 12 1.27 4.86 -1.57
C ASN A 12 1.69 3.74 -2.50
N MET A 13 2.40 4.08 -3.56
CA MET A 13 2.90 3.06 -4.48
C MET A 13 3.95 2.17 -3.81
N ALA A 14 4.80 2.76 -2.98
CA ALA A 14 5.78 1.96 -2.24
C ALA A 14 5.09 0.97 -1.32
N ILE A 15 4.02 1.41 -0.65
CA ILE A 15 3.24 0.54 0.22
C ILE A 15 2.63 -0.60 -0.60
N PHE A 16 2.04 -0.27 -1.74
CA PHE A 16 1.42 -1.27 -2.58
C PHE A 16 2.44 -2.28 -3.11
N ASN A 17 3.58 -1.81 -3.55
CA ASN A 17 4.63 -2.69 -4.06
C ASN A 17 5.15 -3.62 -2.96
N ARG A 18 5.36 -3.06 -1.77
CA ARG A 18 5.82 -3.86 -0.64
C ARG A 18 4.78 -4.90 -0.26
N PHE A 19 3.52 -4.51 -0.30
CA PHE A 19 2.43 -5.42 -0.02
C PHE A 19 2.49 -6.63 -0.96
N ASN A 20 2.65 -6.37 -2.26
CA ASN A 20 2.71 -7.44 -3.25
C ASN A 20 3.93 -8.33 -3.06
N GLU A 21 5.07 -7.75 -2.73
CA GLU A 21 6.27 -8.53 -2.47
C GLU A 21 6.04 -9.54 -1.35
N LEU A 22 5.43 -9.06 -0.28
CA LEU A 22 5.19 -9.92 0.87
C LEU A 22 4.15 -10.99 0.56
N LEU A 23 3.15 -10.65 -0.25
CA LEU A 23 2.16 -11.63 -0.69
C LEU A 23 2.82 -12.76 -1.46
N VAL A 24 3.70 -12.42 -2.38
CA VAL A 24 4.39 -13.41 -3.19
C VAL A 24 5.23 -14.32 -2.30
N ASP A 25 5.79 -13.76 -1.23
CA ASP A 25 6.59 -14.53 -0.28
C ASP A 25 5.75 -15.42 0.62
N GLY A 26 4.43 -15.32 0.53
CA GLY A 26 3.56 -16.18 1.32
C GLY A 26 3.16 -15.60 2.66
N VAL A 27 3.40 -14.33 2.88
CA VAL A 27 3.03 -13.68 4.14
C VAL A 27 1.52 -13.41 4.15
N THR A 28 0.88 -13.65 5.28
CA THR A 28 -0.56 -13.42 5.38
C THR A 28 -0.87 -11.93 5.36
N HIS A 29 -2.11 -11.60 4.99
CA HIS A 29 -2.52 -10.21 4.91
C HIS A 29 -2.36 -9.50 6.25
N GLU A 30 -2.74 -10.16 7.34
CA GLU A 30 -2.63 -9.55 8.66
C GLU A 30 -1.18 -9.23 8.99
N ALA A 31 -0.29 -10.18 8.71
CA ALA A 31 1.13 -9.95 8.98
C ALA A 31 1.68 -8.83 8.12
N ILE A 32 1.22 -8.77 6.87
CA ILE A 32 1.67 -7.71 5.96
C ILE A 32 1.27 -6.34 6.49
N TYR A 33 0.02 -6.19 6.90
CA TYR A 33 -0.43 -4.91 7.43
C TYR A 33 0.37 -4.50 8.65
N SER A 34 0.66 -5.47 9.51
CA SER A 34 1.44 -5.18 10.71
C SER A 34 2.86 -4.71 10.36
N LEU A 35 3.47 -5.39 9.40
CA LEU A 35 4.82 -5.01 8.96
C LEU A 35 4.83 -3.62 8.33
N LEU A 36 3.82 -3.34 7.51
CA LEU A 36 3.75 -2.04 6.85
C LEU A 36 3.48 -0.91 7.83
N GLU A 37 2.72 -1.20 8.88
CA GLU A 37 2.53 -0.20 9.93
C GLU A 37 3.87 0.23 10.52
N ASP A 38 4.71 -0.75 10.81
CA ASP A 38 6.01 -0.45 11.39
C ASP A 38 6.92 0.24 10.38
N GLU A 39 6.83 -0.17 9.13
CA GLU A 39 7.72 0.35 8.09
C GLU A 39 7.39 1.79 7.72
N PHE A 40 6.11 2.09 7.59
CA PHE A 40 5.67 3.39 7.09
C PHE A 40 5.05 4.28 8.17
N TYR A 41 4.92 3.77 9.37
CA TYR A 41 4.35 4.54 10.50
C TYR A 41 2.95 5.04 10.18
N ILE A 42 2.13 4.16 9.62
CA ILE A 42 0.74 4.46 9.27
C ILE A 42 -0.12 3.33 9.81
N SER A 43 -1.36 3.65 10.20
CA SER A 43 -2.24 2.62 10.74
C SER A 43 -2.59 1.58 9.67
N SER A 44 -2.87 0.36 10.12
CA SER A 44 -3.20 -0.72 9.21
C SER A 44 -4.49 -0.41 8.44
N VAL A 45 -5.43 0.30 9.05
CA VAL A 45 -6.66 0.68 8.36
C VAL A 45 -6.34 1.55 7.15
N THR A 46 -5.47 2.52 7.33
CA THR A 46 -5.07 3.40 6.24
C THR A 46 -4.34 2.62 5.16
N ILE A 47 -3.45 1.73 5.55
CA ILE A 47 -2.71 0.91 4.60
C ILE A 47 -3.68 0.07 3.76
N LYS A 48 -4.65 -0.54 4.41
CA LYS A 48 -5.64 -1.34 3.72
C LYS A 48 -6.39 -0.51 2.70
N GLN A 49 -6.78 0.70 3.06
CA GLN A 49 -7.50 1.58 2.15
C GLN A 49 -6.64 1.96 0.95
N ILE A 50 -5.37 2.23 1.19
CA ILE A 50 -4.44 2.58 0.12
C ILE A 50 -4.32 1.42 -0.87
N VAL A 51 -4.10 0.22 -0.34
CA VAL A 51 -3.94 -0.96 -1.18
C VAL A 51 -5.20 -1.21 -2.01
N LEU A 52 -6.36 -1.10 -1.39
CA LEU A 52 -7.62 -1.31 -2.09
C LEU A 52 -7.84 -0.27 -3.18
N ARG A 53 -7.52 0.97 -2.88
CA ARG A 53 -7.71 2.05 -3.86
C ARG A 53 -6.84 1.82 -5.09
N ILE A 54 -5.57 1.53 -4.88
CA ILE A 54 -4.66 1.32 -5.99
C ILE A 54 -5.07 0.08 -6.79
N SER A 55 -5.45 -0.97 -6.09
CA SER A 55 -5.89 -2.19 -6.75
C SER A 55 -7.09 -1.93 -7.67
N ARG A 56 -8.04 -1.15 -7.19
CA ARG A 56 -9.21 -0.81 -7.99
C ARG A 56 -8.82 0.00 -9.21
N THR A 57 -7.92 0.96 -9.03
CA THR A 57 -7.48 1.80 -10.13
C THR A 57 -6.84 0.96 -11.22
N LEU A 58 -5.99 0.03 -10.83
CA LEU A 58 -5.32 -0.84 -11.80
C LEU A 58 -6.34 -1.73 -12.51
N SER A 59 -7.33 -2.23 -11.78
CA SER A 59 -8.36 -3.06 -12.39
C SER A 59 -9.15 -2.29 -13.44
N LYS A 60 -9.40 -1.03 -13.18
CA LYS A 60 -10.21 -0.24 -14.09
C LYS A 60 -9.51 0.06 -15.40
N GLU A 61 -8.22 -0.04 -15.41
CA GLU A 61 -7.47 0.31 -16.59
C GLU A 61 -7.53 -0.75 -17.67
N LYS A 62 -8.16 -1.82 -17.36
CA LYS A 62 -8.34 -2.82 -18.40
C LYS A 62 -9.42 -2.39 -19.40
#